data_125795f1a66639aadcc378bc48ba70ec
#
_entry.id   125795f1a66639aadcc378bc48ba70ec
#
_cell.length_a   1.000
_cell.length_b   1.000
_cell.length_c   1.000
_cell.angle_alpha   90.00
_cell.angle_beta   90.00
_cell.angle_gamma   90.00
#
_symmetry.space_group_name_H-M   'P 1'
#
loop_
_entity.id
_entity.type
_entity.pdbx_description
1 polymer ?
#
loop_
_entity_poly.entity_id
_entity_poly.type
_entity_poly.pdbx_seq_one_letter_code
_entity_poly.pdbx_strand_id
1 'polypeptide(L)'
;MKLSVIICTHNPRTDYLSSALEALRAQTLSHDEWELLVIDNASRPPVRDSMNLTWHPNARQIREETLGLTPARLRGIQEAQGELLVFVDDDSILESSYLETASYIGKSRPDLGCWGAGWIEPEYEKPPPDWIDVYDDALAIRRLDRDLWANIPASNLSLPYGVGMCLRRTVADQYAILCQRDNVRRSLDRAGESLASCGDTDIGILACELGMGTASFRGLRITHLIPERRTTQQYMSRLVAGKAESDVVLSSLYPLSNGHLSIARLRIVRLKYLFLWIRYVASGFSVHFRMALSKTRGELLGYKRLRDLGMLRQNAAQ
;
A
#
# COMPACT_ATOMS: atom_id res chain seq x y z
N MET A 1 -13.80 16.04 -14.61
CA MET A 1 -13.05 14.76 -14.52
C MET A 1 -13.88 13.86 -13.62
N LYS A 2 -14.41 12.77 -14.14
CA LYS A 2 -15.21 11.80 -13.37
C LYS A 2 -14.26 10.99 -12.47
N LEU A 3 -14.71 10.68 -11.26
CA LEU A 3 -13.90 10.03 -10.25
C LEU A 3 -14.48 8.65 -9.91
N SER A 4 -13.62 7.64 -9.68
CA SER A 4 -14.03 6.33 -9.18
C SER A 4 -13.37 6.08 -7.84
N VAL A 5 -14.17 5.93 -6.78
CA VAL A 5 -13.71 5.50 -5.47
C VAL A 5 -13.77 3.98 -5.41
N ILE A 6 -12.67 3.34 -5.02
CA ILE A 6 -12.52 1.88 -5.02
C ILE A 6 -12.13 1.43 -3.62
N ILE A 7 -13.01 0.69 -2.95
CA ILE A 7 -12.69 -0.01 -1.69
C ILE A 7 -12.38 -1.46 -2.04
N CYS A 8 -11.16 -1.92 -1.71
CA CYS A 8 -10.79 -3.34 -1.80
C CYS A 8 -10.86 -3.94 -0.39
N THR A 9 -11.72 -4.93 -0.18
CA THR A 9 -11.93 -5.49 1.16
C THR A 9 -11.93 -7.02 1.16
N HIS A 10 -11.40 -7.63 2.23
CA HIS A 10 -11.41 -9.08 2.49
C HIS A 10 -11.68 -9.36 3.96
N ASN A 11 -12.81 -9.99 4.27
CA ASN A 11 -13.22 -10.26 5.65
C ASN A 11 -13.10 -9.02 6.56
N PRO A 12 -13.71 -7.88 6.18
CA PRO A 12 -13.57 -6.63 6.94
C PRO A 12 -14.14 -6.73 8.33
N ARG A 13 -13.65 -5.88 9.22
CA ARG A 13 -14.40 -5.53 10.43
C ARG A 13 -15.59 -4.68 10.01
N THR A 14 -16.79 -5.12 10.39
CA THR A 14 -18.03 -4.44 9.99
C THR A 14 -18.10 -3.00 10.49
N ASP A 15 -17.65 -2.73 11.72
CA ASP A 15 -17.57 -1.40 12.30
C ASP A 15 -16.63 -0.47 11.53
N TYR A 16 -15.45 -0.95 11.13
CA TYR A 16 -14.47 -0.18 10.37
C TYR A 16 -14.97 0.14 8.95
N LEU A 17 -15.45 -0.87 8.24
CA LEU A 17 -16.03 -0.67 6.91
C LEU A 17 -17.22 0.30 6.97
N SER A 18 -18.08 0.20 7.99
CA SER A 18 -19.20 1.14 8.18
C SER A 18 -18.70 2.57 8.39
N SER A 19 -17.67 2.77 9.20
CA SER A 19 -17.07 4.09 9.43
C SER A 19 -16.45 4.67 8.14
N ALA A 20 -15.77 3.84 7.35
CA ALA A 20 -15.22 4.26 6.05
C ALA A 20 -16.33 4.66 5.06
N LEU A 21 -17.42 3.89 4.99
CA LEU A 21 -18.58 4.21 4.14
C LEU A 21 -19.33 5.47 4.59
N GLU A 22 -19.48 5.71 5.89
CA GLU A 22 -20.08 6.96 6.42
C GLU A 22 -19.20 8.17 6.11
N ALA A 23 -17.87 8.05 6.19
CA ALA A 23 -16.95 9.11 5.79
C ALA A 23 -17.06 9.43 4.28
N LEU A 24 -17.27 8.43 3.45
CA LEU A 24 -17.53 8.61 2.02
C LEU A 24 -18.91 9.24 1.75
N ARG A 25 -19.92 8.88 2.53
CA ARG A 25 -21.25 9.50 2.45
C ARG A 25 -21.21 10.99 2.81
N ALA A 26 -20.31 11.38 3.71
CA ALA A 26 -20.14 12.75 4.19
C ALA A 26 -19.21 13.61 3.30
N GLN A 27 -18.76 13.12 2.14
CA GLN A 27 -17.90 13.90 1.25
C GLN A 27 -18.61 15.13 0.70
N THR A 28 -17.87 16.25 0.60
CA THR A 28 -18.39 17.52 0.05
C THR A 28 -18.56 17.48 -1.47
N LEU A 29 -17.81 16.62 -2.17
CA LEU A 29 -17.98 16.39 -3.60
C LEU A 29 -19.34 15.72 -3.86
N SER A 30 -20.16 16.28 -4.74
CA SER A 30 -21.48 15.74 -5.06
C SER A 30 -21.41 14.27 -5.51
N HIS A 31 -22.32 13.42 -5.02
CA HIS A 31 -22.36 11.99 -5.35
C HIS A 31 -22.55 11.71 -6.85
N ASP A 32 -23.04 12.70 -7.63
CA ASP A 32 -23.16 12.55 -9.09
C ASP A 32 -21.83 12.70 -9.83
N GLU A 33 -20.80 13.24 -9.18
CA GLU A 33 -19.48 13.48 -9.76
C GLU A 33 -18.52 12.27 -9.63
N TRP A 34 -18.93 11.24 -8.88
CA TRP A 34 -18.13 10.04 -8.67
C TRP A 34 -18.98 8.76 -8.61
N GLU A 35 -18.33 7.62 -8.72
CA GLU A 35 -18.91 6.31 -8.48
C GLU A 35 -18.20 5.62 -7.32
N LEU A 36 -18.91 4.73 -6.62
CA LEU A 36 -18.36 3.90 -5.54
C LEU A 36 -18.32 2.44 -5.96
N LEU A 37 -17.13 1.86 -5.96
CA LEU A 37 -16.91 0.44 -6.23
C LEU A 37 -16.40 -0.25 -4.96
N VAL A 38 -17.15 -1.19 -4.42
CA VAL A 38 -16.71 -2.03 -3.32
C VAL A 38 -16.34 -3.40 -3.87
N ILE A 39 -15.06 -3.72 -3.89
CA ILE A 39 -14.53 -4.98 -4.38
C ILE A 39 -14.40 -5.95 -3.21
N ASP A 40 -15.34 -6.88 -3.12
CA ASP A 40 -15.32 -7.98 -2.14
C ASP A 40 -14.36 -9.08 -2.61
N ASN A 41 -13.15 -9.08 -2.07
CA ASN A 41 -12.10 -10.03 -2.42
C ASN A 41 -12.25 -11.34 -1.64
N ALA A 42 -13.10 -12.24 -2.14
CA ALA A 42 -13.28 -13.59 -1.61
C ALA A 42 -13.64 -13.67 -0.12
N SER A 43 -14.37 -12.67 0.44
CA SER A 43 -14.79 -12.70 1.85
C SER A 43 -15.73 -13.88 2.17
N ARG A 44 -15.67 -14.36 3.42
CA ARG A 44 -16.53 -15.44 3.93
C ARG A 44 -17.03 -15.09 5.32
N PRO A 45 -18.34 -14.76 5.49
CA PRO A 45 -19.39 -14.65 4.44
C PRO A 45 -19.10 -13.47 3.47
N PRO A 46 -19.76 -13.44 2.29
CA PRO A 46 -19.68 -12.30 1.38
C PRO A 46 -20.14 -11.01 2.06
N VAL A 47 -19.46 -9.89 1.75
CA VAL A 47 -19.72 -8.58 2.38
C VAL A 47 -21.10 -8.01 2.00
N ARG A 48 -21.74 -8.56 0.97
CA ARG A 48 -23.00 -8.12 0.39
C ARG A 48 -24.11 -7.86 1.43
N ASP A 49 -24.19 -8.73 2.42
CA ASP A 49 -25.30 -8.70 3.39
C ASP A 49 -25.03 -7.78 4.60
N SER A 50 -23.81 -7.22 4.67
CA SER A 50 -23.35 -6.43 5.83
C SER A 50 -23.21 -4.94 5.56
N MET A 51 -23.54 -4.45 4.34
CA MET A 51 -23.42 -3.04 4.01
C MET A 51 -24.59 -2.51 3.21
N ASN A 52 -24.91 -1.23 3.42
CA ASN A 52 -25.95 -0.50 2.67
C ASN A 52 -25.27 0.58 1.80
N LEU A 53 -25.40 0.45 0.48
CA LEU A 53 -24.87 1.41 -0.50
C LEU A 53 -25.96 2.24 -1.17
N THR A 54 -27.23 2.14 -0.76
CA THR A 54 -28.37 2.82 -1.40
C THR A 54 -28.32 4.35 -1.31
N TRP A 55 -27.47 4.89 -0.45
CA TRP A 55 -27.24 6.32 -0.31
C TRP A 55 -26.46 6.93 -1.48
N HIS A 56 -25.78 6.09 -2.28
CA HIS A 56 -24.97 6.56 -3.41
C HIS A 56 -25.57 6.07 -4.74
N PRO A 57 -25.97 6.97 -5.66
CA PRO A 57 -26.70 6.58 -6.88
C PRO A 57 -25.88 5.72 -7.84
N ASN A 58 -24.56 5.84 -7.81
CA ASN A 58 -23.62 5.13 -8.69
C ASN A 58 -22.74 4.13 -7.89
N ALA A 59 -23.29 3.53 -6.84
CA ALA A 59 -22.55 2.52 -6.08
C ALA A 59 -22.74 1.12 -6.67
N ARG A 60 -21.66 0.34 -6.73
CA ARG A 60 -21.67 -1.08 -7.14
C ARG A 60 -20.80 -1.91 -6.21
N GLN A 61 -21.31 -3.08 -5.85
CA GLN A 61 -20.49 -4.10 -5.21
C GLN A 61 -20.12 -5.18 -6.23
N ILE A 62 -18.86 -5.56 -6.22
CA ILE A 62 -18.28 -6.47 -7.19
C ILE A 62 -17.49 -7.54 -6.44
N ARG A 63 -17.68 -8.80 -6.82
CA ARG A 63 -16.94 -9.93 -6.25
C ARG A 63 -15.69 -10.22 -7.06
N GLU A 64 -14.54 -10.39 -6.39
CA GLU A 64 -13.30 -10.91 -6.94
C GLU A 64 -12.90 -12.18 -6.19
N GLU A 65 -12.87 -13.31 -6.90
CA GLU A 65 -12.61 -14.62 -6.28
C GLU A 65 -11.12 -14.93 -6.12
N THR A 66 -10.27 -14.27 -6.88
CA THR A 66 -8.81 -14.44 -6.73
C THR A 66 -8.33 -13.68 -5.50
N LEU A 67 -7.96 -14.41 -4.45
CA LEU A 67 -7.54 -13.81 -3.18
C LEU A 67 -6.25 -12.99 -3.33
N GLY A 68 -6.29 -11.75 -2.86
CA GLY A 68 -5.15 -10.84 -2.79
C GLY A 68 -5.51 -9.39 -3.13
N LEU A 69 -4.77 -8.44 -2.56
CA LEU A 69 -5.03 -7.01 -2.75
C LEU A 69 -4.80 -6.59 -4.21
N THR A 70 -3.75 -7.08 -4.86
CA THR A 70 -3.51 -6.78 -6.29
C THR A 70 -4.64 -7.27 -7.19
N PRO A 71 -5.15 -8.52 -7.13
CA PRO A 71 -6.34 -8.93 -7.86
C PRO A 71 -7.56 -8.03 -7.62
N ALA A 72 -7.80 -7.65 -6.35
CA ALA A 72 -8.91 -6.76 -6.02
C ALA A 72 -8.74 -5.36 -6.65
N ARG A 73 -7.54 -4.77 -6.58
CA ARG A 73 -7.22 -3.49 -7.23
C ARG A 73 -7.39 -3.57 -8.75
N LEU A 74 -6.90 -4.64 -9.38
CA LEU A 74 -7.05 -4.85 -10.83
C LEU A 74 -8.51 -4.97 -11.23
N ARG A 75 -9.32 -5.66 -10.44
CA ARG A 75 -10.78 -5.73 -10.66
C ARG A 75 -11.40 -4.35 -10.53
N GLY A 76 -11.02 -3.57 -9.50
CA GLY A 76 -11.48 -2.19 -9.33
C GLY A 76 -11.09 -1.29 -10.51
N ILE A 77 -9.85 -1.37 -11.00
CA ILE A 77 -9.38 -0.63 -12.19
C ILE A 77 -10.22 -0.99 -13.43
N GLN A 78 -10.47 -2.26 -13.64
CA GLN A 78 -11.24 -2.76 -14.80
C GLN A 78 -12.68 -2.26 -14.78
N GLU A 79 -13.32 -2.21 -13.62
CA GLU A 79 -14.71 -1.84 -13.46
C GLU A 79 -14.94 -0.32 -13.38
N ALA A 80 -13.91 0.43 -13.01
CA ALA A 80 -13.96 1.88 -12.83
C ALA A 80 -14.16 2.61 -14.17
N GLN A 81 -15.00 3.65 -14.16
CA GLN A 81 -15.30 4.49 -15.33
C GLN A 81 -14.66 5.88 -15.24
N GLY A 82 -14.14 6.26 -14.08
CA GLY A 82 -13.55 7.57 -13.83
C GLY A 82 -12.18 7.74 -14.49
N GLU A 83 -11.81 9.00 -14.78
CA GLU A 83 -10.47 9.39 -15.23
C GLU A 83 -9.47 9.45 -14.08
N LEU A 84 -9.99 9.64 -12.86
CA LEU A 84 -9.26 9.59 -11.60
C LEU A 84 -9.81 8.46 -10.74
N LEU A 85 -8.94 7.57 -10.30
CA LEU A 85 -9.25 6.49 -9.35
C LEU A 85 -8.75 6.89 -7.96
N VAL A 86 -9.55 6.63 -6.93
CA VAL A 86 -9.15 6.83 -5.53
C VAL A 86 -9.32 5.52 -4.78
N PHE A 87 -8.21 4.92 -4.36
CA PHE A 87 -8.24 3.71 -3.54
C PHE A 87 -8.43 4.06 -2.07
N VAL A 88 -9.36 3.40 -1.42
CA VAL A 88 -9.69 3.60 0.00
C VAL A 88 -9.66 2.25 0.69
N ASP A 89 -8.95 2.15 1.83
CA ASP A 89 -8.94 0.93 2.63
C ASP A 89 -10.18 0.88 3.53
N ASP A 90 -10.63 -0.32 3.87
CA ASP A 90 -11.85 -0.56 4.69
C ASP A 90 -11.66 -0.21 6.18
N ASP A 91 -10.46 0.24 6.56
CA ASP A 91 -10.10 0.73 7.89
C ASP A 91 -9.69 2.22 7.87
N SER A 92 -10.17 3.01 6.88
CA SER A 92 -9.71 4.38 6.66
C SER A 92 -10.86 5.37 6.51
N ILE A 93 -10.81 6.43 7.33
CA ILE A 93 -11.78 7.53 7.35
C ILE A 93 -11.18 8.71 6.61
N LEU A 94 -11.70 9.03 5.43
CA LEU A 94 -11.31 10.21 4.67
C LEU A 94 -11.93 11.47 5.27
N GLU A 95 -11.17 12.56 5.37
CA GLU A 95 -11.72 13.87 5.70
C GLU A 95 -12.79 14.28 4.66
N SER A 96 -13.84 15.00 5.09
CA SER A 96 -15.01 15.28 4.26
C SER A 96 -14.70 16.00 2.93
N SER A 97 -13.63 16.78 2.84
CA SER A 97 -13.17 17.47 1.64
C SER A 97 -12.20 16.66 0.77
N TYR A 98 -11.92 15.39 1.12
CA TYR A 98 -10.86 14.61 0.48
C TYR A 98 -11.07 14.44 -1.03
N LEU A 99 -12.26 14.00 -1.45
CA LEU A 99 -12.55 13.75 -2.88
C LEU A 99 -12.59 15.05 -3.70
N GLU A 100 -13.10 16.12 -3.13
CA GLU A 100 -13.10 17.45 -3.76
C GLU A 100 -11.66 17.95 -3.97
N THR A 101 -10.83 17.87 -2.94
CA THR A 101 -9.40 18.23 -2.98
C THR A 101 -8.64 17.36 -3.97
N ALA A 102 -8.88 16.05 -3.96
CA ALA A 102 -8.26 15.10 -4.91
C ALA A 102 -8.64 15.43 -6.36
N SER A 103 -9.91 15.75 -6.62
CA SER A 103 -10.39 16.19 -7.94
C SER A 103 -9.74 17.50 -8.39
N TYR A 104 -9.64 18.47 -7.48
CA TYR A 104 -8.98 19.76 -7.75
C TYR A 104 -7.50 19.57 -8.12
N ILE A 105 -6.76 18.78 -7.34
CA ILE A 105 -5.36 18.46 -7.62
C ILE A 105 -5.25 17.77 -8.98
N GLY A 106 -6.09 16.79 -9.27
CA GLY A 106 -6.09 16.10 -10.56
C GLY A 106 -6.29 17.02 -11.77
N LYS A 107 -7.07 18.09 -11.62
CA LYS A 107 -7.28 19.11 -12.66
C LYS A 107 -6.12 20.11 -12.75
N SER A 108 -5.58 20.56 -11.62
CA SER A 108 -4.57 21.60 -11.54
C SER A 108 -3.12 21.10 -11.74
N ARG A 109 -2.87 19.80 -11.54
CA ARG A 109 -1.55 19.17 -11.63
C ARG A 109 -1.56 18.00 -12.63
N PRO A 110 -1.67 18.28 -13.94
CA PRO A 110 -1.68 17.25 -14.99
C PRO A 110 -0.35 16.45 -15.08
N ASP A 111 0.71 17.00 -14.51
CA ASP A 111 2.03 16.40 -14.40
C ASP A 111 2.12 15.23 -13.38
N LEU A 112 1.13 15.08 -12.47
CA LEU A 112 1.11 14.00 -11.49
C LEU A 112 0.41 12.75 -12.03
N GLY A 113 1.04 11.60 -11.92
CA GLY A 113 0.46 10.27 -12.23
C GLY A 113 -0.28 9.66 -11.06
N CYS A 114 0.28 9.82 -9.84
CA CYS A 114 -0.41 9.45 -8.60
C CYS A 114 -0.07 10.41 -7.47
N TRP A 115 -1.00 10.55 -6.53
CA TRP A 115 -0.81 11.35 -5.31
C TRP A 115 -1.68 10.81 -4.18
N GLY A 116 -1.46 11.31 -2.96
CA GLY A 116 -2.24 10.85 -1.81
C GLY A 116 -2.06 11.72 -0.59
N ALA A 117 -2.49 11.17 0.56
CA ALA A 117 -2.49 11.86 1.83
C ALA A 117 -1.06 12.15 2.34
N GLY A 118 -0.81 13.41 2.64
CA GLY A 118 0.35 13.86 3.40
C GLY A 118 0.11 13.89 4.90
N TRP A 119 -1.14 13.67 5.34
CA TRP A 119 -1.50 13.59 6.74
C TRP A 119 -2.39 12.37 6.99
N ILE A 120 -1.84 11.37 7.69
CA ILE A 120 -2.54 10.14 8.07
C ILE A 120 -2.36 9.96 9.57
N GLU A 121 -3.45 10.16 10.31
CA GLU A 121 -3.46 10.08 11.76
C GLU A 121 -3.97 8.71 12.19
N PRO A 122 -3.33 8.02 13.15
CA PRO A 122 -3.85 6.76 13.66
C PRO A 122 -4.97 7.00 14.66
N GLU A 123 -6.02 6.19 14.59
CA GLU A 123 -6.96 5.97 15.66
C GLU A 123 -6.79 4.55 16.18
N TYR A 124 -6.15 4.43 17.33
CA TYR A 124 -5.87 3.12 17.92
C TYR A 124 -7.07 2.61 18.71
N GLU A 125 -7.48 1.36 18.48
CA GLU A 125 -8.54 0.69 19.26
C GLU A 125 -8.22 0.62 20.76
N LYS A 126 -6.91 0.51 21.11
CA LYS A 126 -6.38 0.62 22.48
C LYS A 126 -5.09 1.42 22.48
N PRO A 127 -4.71 2.04 23.59
CA PRO A 127 -3.43 2.73 23.71
C PRO A 127 -2.28 1.85 23.21
N PRO A 128 -1.51 2.31 22.23
CA PRO A 128 -0.41 1.54 21.68
C PRO A 128 0.75 1.45 22.68
N PRO A 129 1.62 0.45 22.55
CA PRO A 129 2.84 0.40 23.37
C PRO A 129 3.84 1.48 22.96
N ASP A 130 4.66 1.99 23.90
CA ASP A 130 5.59 3.11 23.71
C ASP A 130 6.60 2.94 22.57
N TRP A 131 6.86 1.70 22.13
CA TRP A 131 7.80 1.43 21.04
C TRP A 131 7.19 1.54 19.66
N ILE A 132 5.87 1.77 19.50
CA ILE A 132 5.18 1.67 18.21
C ILE A 132 5.52 2.82 17.25
N ASP A 133 5.71 4.03 17.77
CA ASP A 133 5.86 5.26 16.98
C ASP A 133 7.05 5.21 15.99
N VAL A 134 8.12 4.47 16.34
CA VAL A 134 9.25 4.28 15.43
C VAL A 134 8.92 3.42 14.19
N TYR A 135 7.71 2.87 14.14
CA TYR A 135 7.19 2.05 13.04
C TYR A 135 5.99 2.70 12.32
N ASP A 136 5.80 3.99 12.47
CA ASP A 136 4.75 4.78 11.80
C ASP A 136 4.67 4.48 10.31
N ASP A 137 5.82 4.46 9.61
CA ASP A 137 5.89 4.12 8.18
C ASP A 137 5.32 2.72 7.86
N ALA A 138 5.54 1.73 8.73
CA ALA A 138 5.02 0.39 8.53
C ALA A 138 3.49 0.30 8.77
N LEU A 139 2.94 1.21 9.55
CA LEU A 139 1.51 1.35 9.82
C LEU A 139 0.84 2.38 8.89
N ALA A 140 1.54 2.86 7.86
CA ALA A 140 1.09 3.90 6.94
C ALA A 140 0.66 5.20 7.65
N ILE A 141 1.33 5.56 8.75
CA ILE A 141 1.14 6.82 9.47
C ILE A 141 2.10 7.85 8.88
N ARG A 142 1.60 9.06 8.62
CA ARG A 142 2.39 10.14 8.01
C ARG A 142 1.88 11.50 8.45
N ARG A 143 2.81 12.41 8.80
CA ARG A 143 2.48 13.78 9.20
C ARG A 143 3.49 14.72 8.55
N LEU A 144 3.20 15.14 7.31
CA LEU A 144 4.04 16.09 6.59
C LEU A 144 3.76 17.52 7.05
N ASP A 145 4.82 18.33 7.15
CA ASP A 145 4.75 19.77 7.42
C ASP A 145 4.42 20.61 6.16
N ARG A 146 4.62 20.03 4.98
CA ARG A 146 4.40 20.65 3.67
C ARG A 146 4.05 19.60 2.61
N ASP A 147 3.58 20.06 1.46
CA ASP A 147 3.37 19.21 0.30
C ASP A 147 4.71 18.79 -0.31
N LEU A 148 4.79 17.55 -0.73
CA LEU A 148 5.98 16.98 -1.36
C LEU A 148 5.61 16.38 -2.71
N TRP A 149 6.45 16.58 -3.72
CA TRP A 149 6.32 15.94 -5.02
C TRP A 149 7.70 15.59 -5.60
N ALA A 150 7.73 14.58 -6.45
CA ALA A 150 8.91 14.20 -7.22
C ALA A 150 8.50 13.46 -8.49
N ASN A 151 9.34 13.55 -9.51
CA ASN A 151 9.23 12.79 -10.75
C ASN A 151 10.34 11.73 -10.90
N ILE A 152 11.05 11.45 -9.81
CA ILE A 152 12.09 10.42 -9.73
C ILE A 152 11.69 9.34 -8.74
N PRO A 153 11.88 8.04 -9.06
CA PRO A 153 11.43 6.93 -8.23
C PRO A 153 12.10 6.82 -6.85
N ALA A 154 13.21 7.53 -6.64
CA ALA A 154 13.99 7.43 -5.41
C ALA A 154 13.43 8.26 -4.23
N SER A 155 12.42 9.09 -4.43
CA SER A 155 11.87 9.95 -3.37
C SER A 155 10.74 9.26 -2.60
N ASN A 156 11.09 8.51 -1.55
CA ASN A 156 10.11 7.79 -0.72
C ASN A 156 9.03 8.70 -0.08
N LEU A 157 9.34 9.96 0.21
CA LEU A 157 8.42 10.87 0.88
C LEU A 157 7.31 11.40 -0.03
N SER A 158 7.53 11.48 -1.34
CA SER A 158 6.53 11.89 -2.32
C SER A 158 5.65 10.73 -2.80
N LEU A 159 6.09 9.48 -2.59
CA LEU A 159 5.29 8.30 -2.92
C LEU A 159 4.08 8.23 -1.97
N PRO A 160 2.84 8.23 -2.48
CA PRO A 160 1.68 8.06 -1.63
C PRO A 160 1.60 6.63 -1.10
N TYR A 161 1.07 6.45 0.10
CA TYR A 161 0.63 5.13 0.55
C TYR A 161 -0.62 4.67 -0.22
N GLY A 162 -0.87 3.37 -0.26
CA GLY A 162 -2.03 2.80 -0.93
C GLY A 162 -3.37 3.32 -0.40
N VAL A 163 -3.41 3.69 0.88
CA VAL A 163 -4.57 4.29 1.52
C VAL A 163 -4.81 5.72 1.01
N GLY A 164 -5.98 5.96 0.44
CA GLY A 164 -6.33 7.26 -0.15
C GLY A 164 -5.55 7.58 -1.44
N MET A 165 -4.85 6.62 -2.06
CA MET A 165 -4.10 6.85 -3.28
C MET A 165 -5.01 7.29 -4.41
N CYS A 166 -4.73 8.46 -4.96
CA CYS A 166 -5.32 8.98 -6.18
C CYS A 166 -4.45 8.59 -7.36
N LEU A 167 -5.03 8.01 -8.39
CA LEU A 167 -4.32 7.42 -9.52
C LEU A 167 -4.98 7.84 -10.84
N ARG A 168 -4.20 8.38 -11.77
CA ARG A 168 -4.71 8.66 -13.12
C ARG A 168 -5.03 7.37 -13.85
N ARG A 169 -6.10 7.40 -14.63
CA ARG A 169 -6.53 6.29 -15.49
C ARG A 169 -5.37 5.74 -16.34
N THR A 170 -4.59 6.61 -16.94
CA THR A 170 -3.44 6.19 -17.78
C THR A 170 -2.42 5.36 -17.03
N VAL A 171 -2.11 5.70 -15.78
CA VAL A 171 -1.20 4.92 -14.93
C VAL A 171 -1.86 3.62 -14.48
N ALA A 172 -3.15 3.68 -14.09
CA ALA A 172 -3.92 2.50 -13.68
C ALA A 172 -4.00 1.44 -14.78
N ASP A 173 -4.31 1.85 -16.01
CA ASP A 173 -4.42 0.95 -17.16
C ASP A 173 -3.06 0.33 -17.49
N GLN A 174 -1.98 1.10 -17.46
CA GLN A 174 -0.64 0.57 -17.69
C GLN A 174 -0.21 -0.39 -16.59
N TYR A 175 -0.53 -0.09 -15.32
CA TYR A 175 -0.29 -1.01 -14.21
C TYR A 175 -1.04 -2.32 -14.40
N ALA A 176 -2.30 -2.27 -14.82
CA ALA A 176 -3.10 -3.46 -15.10
C ALA A 176 -2.48 -4.33 -16.21
N ILE A 177 -2.01 -3.71 -17.30
CA ILE A 177 -1.31 -4.41 -18.40
C ILE A 177 -0.03 -5.10 -17.89
N LEU A 178 0.78 -4.40 -17.11
CA LEU A 178 2.02 -4.97 -16.57
C LEU A 178 1.74 -6.13 -15.61
N CYS A 179 0.75 -6.01 -14.74
CA CYS A 179 0.35 -7.09 -13.84
C CYS A 179 -0.18 -8.34 -14.56
N GLN A 180 -0.78 -8.20 -15.75
CA GLN A 180 -1.20 -9.36 -16.55
C GLN A 180 -0.02 -10.18 -17.07
N ARG A 181 1.12 -9.54 -17.31
CA ARG A 181 2.32 -10.13 -17.90
C ARG A 181 3.37 -10.57 -16.89
N ASP A 182 3.30 -10.07 -15.65
CA ASP A 182 4.33 -10.25 -14.63
C ASP A 182 3.74 -10.74 -13.31
N ASN A 183 3.92 -12.03 -13.03
CA ASN A 183 3.48 -12.65 -11.78
C ASN A 183 4.28 -12.16 -10.55
N VAL A 184 5.52 -11.68 -10.74
CA VAL A 184 6.32 -11.11 -9.66
C VAL A 184 5.67 -9.82 -9.18
N ARG A 185 5.29 -8.94 -10.13
CA ARG A 185 4.56 -7.69 -9.85
C ARG A 185 3.23 -7.95 -9.12
N ARG A 186 2.45 -8.93 -9.60
CA ARG A 186 1.18 -9.32 -8.96
C ARG A 186 1.31 -9.76 -7.52
N SER A 187 2.49 -10.16 -7.09
CA SER A 187 2.75 -10.72 -5.76
C SER A 187 3.35 -9.73 -4.76
N LEU A 188 3.42 -8.44 -5.11
CA LEU A 188 4.00 -7.39 -4.26
C LEU A 188 3.07 -6.95 -3.11
N ASP A 189 1.78 -7.32 -3.16
CA ASP A 189 0.80 -6.97 -2.15
C ASP A 189 0.35 -8.16 -1.30
N ARG A 190 -0.47 -7.86 -0.30
CA ARG A 190 -1.07 -8.82 0.62
C ARG A 190 -1.89 -9.86 -0.11
N ALA A 191 -1.68 -11.13 0.23
CA ALA A 191 -2.51 -12.24 -0.22
C ALA A 191 -2.52 -13.35 0.84
N GLY A 192 -3.69 -13.73 1.34
CA GLY A 192 -3.82 -14.70 2.42
C GLY A 192 -3.09 -14.25 3.68
N GLU A 193 -2.13 -15.03 4.15
CA GLU A 193 -1.33 -14.69 5.34
C GLU A 193 -0.12 -13.79 5.06
N SER A 194 0.19 -13.52 3.78
CA SER A 194 1.31 -12.65 3.40
C SER A 194 1.01 -11.20 3.76
N LEU A 195 1.99 -10.55 4.39
CA LEU A 195 1.99 -9.12 4.70
C LEU A 195 2.94 -8.35 3.75
N ALA A 196 3.13 -8.83 2.52
CA ALA A 196 3.79 -8.08 1.45
C ALA A 196 3.08 -6.73 1.26
N SER A 197 3.83 -5.65 0.99
CA SER A 197 3.26 -4.30 0.98
C SER A 197 4.16 -3.35 0.17
N CYS A 198 4.19 -3.53 -1.16
CA CYS A 198 4.93 -2.68 -2.09
C CYS A 198 4.18 -2.39 -3.39
N GLY A 199 2.90 -2.80 -3.50
CA GLY A 199 2.14 -2.54 -4.72
C GLY A 199 1.86 -1.07 -4.95
N ASP A 200 1.65 -0.28 -3.90
CA ASP A 200 1.53 1.17 -3.97
C ASP A 200 2.85 1.84 -4.39
N THR A 201 3.96 1.37 -3.86
CA THR A 201 5.31 1.82 -4.26
C THR A 201 5.57 1.51 -5.73
N ASP A 202 5.18 0.31 -6.20
CA ASP A 202 5.30 -0.10 -7.60
C ASP A 202 4.48 0.81 -8.53
N ILE A 203 3.24 1.14 -8.17
CA ILE A 203 2.40 2.09 -8.91
C ILE A 203 3.05 3.48 -8.96
N GLY A 204 3.61 3.94 -7.84
CA GLY A 204 4.30 5.25 -7.78
C GLY A 204 5.54 5.31 -8.66
N ILE A 205 6.36 4.25 -8.66
CA ILE A 205 7.53 4.15 -9.55
C ILE A 205 7.09 4.12 -11.01
N LEU A 206 6.06 3.35 -11.33
CA LEU A 206 5.50 3.29 -12.69
C LEU A 206 5.02 4.66 -13.17
N ALA A 207 4.38 5.47 -12.31
CA ALA A 207 3.98 6.83 -12.68
C ALA A 207 5.19 7.67 -13.11
N CYS A 208 6.33 7.56 -12.38
CA CYS A 208 7.57 8.23 -12.76
C CYS A 208 8.16 7.70 -14.07
N GLU A 209 8.12 6.38 -14.32
CA GLU A 209 8.59 5.78 -15.57
C GLU A 209 7.75 6.22 -16.79
N LEU A 210 6.48 6.55 -16.58
CA LEU A 210 5.60 7.13 -17.59
C LEU A 210 5.82 8.65 -17.78
N GLY A 211 6.86 9.23 -17.17
CA GLY A 211 7.21 10.64 -17.27
C GLY A 211 6.31 11.56 -16.41
N MET A 212 5.55 10.99 -15.50
CA MET A 212 4.71 11.73 -14.55
C MET A 212 5.39 11.83 -13.18
N GLY A 213 4.80 12.62 -12.29
CA GLY A 213 5.25 12.73 -10.90
C GLY A 213 4.36 11.98 -9.92
N THR A 214 4.89 11.88 -8.69
CA THR A 214 4.17 11.44 -7.50
C THR A 214 4.13 12.56 -6.47
N ALA A 215 3.08 12.61 -5.64
CA ALA A 215 2.98 13.63 -4.61
C ALA A 215 2.25 13.13 -3.35
N SER A 216 2.58 13.77 -2.22
CA SER A 216 1.84 13.66 -0.97
C SER A 216 1.43 15.06 -0.52
N PHE A 217 0.13 15.30 -0.38
CA PHE A 217 -0.44 16.61 -0.06
C PHE A 217 -0.94 16.65 1.39
N ARG A 218 -0.47 17.62 2.15
CA ARG A 218 -0.90 17.83 3.55
C ARG A 218 -2.41 18.08 3.69
N GLY A 219 -3.01 18.68 2.67
CA GLY A 219 -4.45 18.93 2.62
C GLY A 219 -5.31 17.69 2.38
N LEU A 220 -4.71 16.58 1.95
CA LEU A 220 -5.37 15.27 1.90
C LEU A 220 -5.15 14.56 3.22
N ARG A 221 -6.22 14.40 4.01
CA ARG A 221 -6.15 13.89 5.37
C ARG A 221 -6.98 12.63 5.57
N ILE A 222 -6.45 11.69 6.35
CA ILE A 222 -7.07 10.40 6.64
C ILE A 222 -6.89 10.09 8.11
N THR A 223 -7.92 9.49 8.73
CA THR A 223 -7.79 8.77 9.99
C THR A 223 -7.73 7.27 9.69
N HIS A 224 -6.66 6.61 10.13
CA HIS A 224 -6.44 5.18 9.95
C HIS A 224 -6.81 4.43 11.21
N LEU A 225 -7.84 3.58 11.15
CA LEU A 225 -8.33 2.78 12.27
C LEU A 225 -7.41 1.58 12.48
N ILE A 226 -6.68 1.57 13.61
CA ILE A 226 -5.68 0.55 13.90
C ILE A 226 -6.15 -0.38 15.02
N PRO A 227 -6.53 -1.63 14.70
CA PRO A 227 -6.97 -2.58 15.74
C PRO A 227 -5.81 -3.01 16.63
N GLU A 228 -6.11 -3.33 17.89
CA GLU A 228 -5.13 -3.75 18.91
C GLU A 228 -4.15 -4.82 18.40
N ARG A 229 -4.65 -5.80 17.64
CA ARG A 229 -3.81 -6.88 17.08
C ARG A 229 -2.65 -6.36 16.22
N ARG A 230 -2.82 -5.19 15.54
CA ARG A 230 -1.78 -4.61 14.65
C ARG A 230 -0.65 -3.92 15.41
N THR A 231 -0.82 -3.64 16.71
CA THR A 231 0.22 -3.05 17.57
C THR A 231 0.99 -4.10 18.38
N THR A 232 0.68 -5.39 18.21
CA THR A 232 1.41 -6.47 18.90
C THR A 232 2.79 -6.70 18.27
N GLN A 233 3.77 -7.09 19.09
CA GLN A 233 5.12 -7.43 18.61
C GLN A 233 5.09 -8.54 17.54
N GLN A 234 4.17 -9.51 17.67
CA GLN A 234 4.04 -10.60 16.73
C GLN A 234 3.59 -10.11 15.35
N TYR A 235 2.55 -9.27 15.30
CA TYR A 235 2.06 -8.71 14.05
C TYR A 235 3.11 -7.80 13.40
N MET A 236 3.69 -6.88 14.17
CA MET A 236 4.70 -5.94 13.68
C MET A 236 5.95 -6.66 13.15
N SER A 237 6.39 -7.74 13.81
CA SER A 237 7.49 -8.57 13.31
C SER A 237 7.19 -9.17 11.93
N ARG A 238 5.96 -9.65 11.71
CA ARG A 238 5.52 -10.20 10.42
C ARG A 238 5.39 -9.09 9.36
N LEU A 239 4.83 -7.94 9.74
CA LEU A 239 4.65 -6.80 8.85
C LEU A 239 5.99 -6.26 8.34
N VAL A 240 6.93 -6.01 9.24
CA VAL A 240 8.28 -5.52 8.89
C VAL A 240 9.04 -6.53 8.03
N ALA A 241 8.89 -7.85 8.30
CA ALA A 241 9.49 -8.88 7.47
C ALA A 241 8.84 -8.94 6.08
N GLY A 242 7.50 -8.91 5.98
CA GLY A 242 6.78 -8.93 4.70
C GLY A 242 7.10 -7.72 3.83
N LYS A 243 7.16 -6.51 4.42
CA LYS A 243 7.60 -5.29 3.71
C LYS A 243 9.04 -5.46 3.19
N ALA A 244 9.98 -5.90 4.02
CA ALA A 244 11.37 -6.07 3.60
C ALA A 244 11.55 -7.17 2.52
N GLU A 245 10.74 -8.22 2.54
CA GLU A 245 10.70 -9.23 1.48
C GLU A 245 10.24 -8.60 0.17
N SER A 246 9.12 -7.88 0.19
CA SER A 246 8.56 -7.23 -1.01
C SER A 246 9.46 -6.10 -1.53
N ASP A 247 10.17 -5.35 -0.68
CA ASP A 247 11.15 -4.35 -1.11
C ASP A 247 12.29 -4.98 -1.96
N VAL A 248 12.80 -6.15 -1.54
CA VAL A 248 13.81 -6.88 -2.31
C VAL A 248 13.24 -7.38 -3.63
N VAL A 249 12.00 -7.90 -3.63
CA VAL A 249 11.34 -8.36 -4.85
C VAL A 249 11.04 -7.20 -5.80
N LEU A 250 10.51 -6.08 -5.28
CA LEU A 250 10.25 -4.85 -6.05
C LEU A 250 11.52 -4.35 -6.75
N SER A 251 12.66 -4.40 -6.05
CA SER A 251 13.95 -3.97 -6.61
C SER A 251 14.36 -4.77 -7.84
N SER A 252 13.83 -5.97 -8.06
CA SER A 252 14.12 -6.77 -9.26
C SER A 252 13.37 -6.31 -10.50
N LEU A 253 12.29 -5.56 -10.34
CA LEU A 253 11.47 -5.05 -11.45
C LEU A 253 12.07 -3.78 -12.09
N TYR A 254 12.99 -3.11 -11.40
CA TYR A 254 13.51 -1.81 -11.82
C TYR A 254 15.04 -1.83 -12.00
N PRO A 255 15.57 -1.52 -13.23
CA PRO A 255 16.98 -1.65 -13.56
C PRO A 255 17.92 -0.81 -12.69
N LEU A 256 17.47 0.35 -12.22
CA LEU A 256 18.28 1.26 -11.39
C LEU A 256 18.65 0.68 -10.01
N SER A 257 17.91 -0.33 -9.56
CA SER A 257 18.15 -1.01 -8.28
C SER A 257 18.99 -2.29 -8.43
N ASN A 258 19.27 -2.74 -9.66
CA ASN A 258 19.93 -4.04 -9.94
C ASN A 258 21.37 -4.16 -9.41
N GLY A 259 22.05 -3.08 -9.06
CA GLY A 259 23.39 -3.13 -8.45
C GLY A 259 23.43 -3.82 -7.09
N HIS A 260 22.29 -4.01 -6.43
CA HIS A 260 22.20 -4.60 -5.10
C HIS A 260 21.70 -6.07 -5.08
N LEU A 261 21.24 -6.60 -6.22
CA LEU A 261 20.67 -7.95 -6.31
C LEU A 261 21.73 -8.98 -6.75
N SER A 262 22.64 -9.31 -5.84
CA SER A 262 23.72 -10.27 -6.10
C SER A 262 23.83 -11.34 -5.01
N ILE A 263 24.46 -12.47 -5.34
CA ILE A 263 24.79 -13.52 -4.35
C ILE A 263 25.72 -12.96 -3.26
N ALA A 264 26.62 -12.05 -3.59
CA ALA A 264 27.49 -11.38 -2.63
C ALA A 264 26.67 -10.61 -1.58
N ARG A 265 25.65 -9.87 -2.02
CA ARG A 265 24.74 -9.14 -1.11
C ARG A 265 23.96 -10.12 -0.20
N LEU A 266 23.48 -11.24 -0.75
CA LEU A 266 22.82 -12.26 0.05
C LEU A 266 23.72 -12.80 1.18
N ARG A 267 25.03 -12.98 0.91
CA ARG A 267 25.99 -13.40 1.95
C ARG A 267 26.13 -12.35 3.06
N ILE A 268 26.19 -11.07 2.69
CA ILE A 268 26.23 -9.95 3.65
C ILE A 268 24.97 -9.93 4.52
N VAL A 269 23.80 -10.10 3.93
CA VAL A 269 22.51 -10.11 4.67
C VAL A 269 22.46 -11.30 5.63
N ARG A 270 23.02 -12.48 5.27
CA ARG A 270 23.13 -13.63 6.18
C ARG A 270 24.02 -13.34 7.40
N LEU A 271 25.17 -12.69 7.17
CA LEU A 271 26.06 -12.31 8.28
C LEU A 271 25.42 -11.28 9.19
N LYS A 272 24.72 -10.27 8.60
CA LYS A 272 23.94 -9.29 9.34
C LYS A 272 22.85 -9.96 10.19
N TYR A 273 22.15 -10.98 9.66
CA TYR A 273 21.13 -11.74 10.41
C TYR A 273 21.73 -12.45 11.62
N LEU A 274 22.87 -13.13 11.45
CA LEU A 274 23.57 -13.82 12.55
C LEU A 274 24.02 -12.82 13.63
N PHE A 275 24.60 -11.69 13.23
CA PHE A 275 24.99 -10.63 14.16
C PHE A 275 23.82 -10.08 14.95
N LEU A 276 22.69 -9.78 14.30
CA LEU A 276 21.48 -9.29 14.94
C LEU A 276 20.86 -10.32 15.87
N TRP A 277 20.94 -11.62 15.54
CA TRP A 277 20.47 -12.68 16.40
C TRP A 277 21.26 -12.73 17.72
N ILE A 278 22.60 -12.65 17.65
CA ILE A 278 23.45 -12.57 18.83
C ILE A 278 23.09 -11.34 19.69
N ARG A 279 22.92 -10.18 19.05
CA ARG A 279 22.52 -8.94 19.74
C ARG A 279 21.14 -9.04 20.37
N TYR A 280 20.21 -9.69 19.74
CA TYR A 280 18.86 -9.92 20.28
C TYR A 280 18.90 -10.75 21.56
N VAL A 281 19.65 -11.85 21.55
CA VAL A 281 19.85 -12.69 22.75
C VAL A 281 20.58 -11.92 23.85
N ALA A 282 21.67 -11.24 23.51
CA ALA A 282 22.48 -10.48 24.45
C ALA A 282 21.74 -9.29 25.09
N SER A 283 20.73 -8.74 24.41
CA SER A 283 19.91 -7.63 24.90
C SER A 283 18.74 -8.05 25.80
N GLY A 284 18.62 -9.33 26.15
CA GLY A 284 17.46 -9.83 26.89
C GLY A 284 16.17 -9.79 26.07
N PHE A 285 16.26 -10.04 24.76
CA PHE A 285 15.11 -10.08 23.82
C PHE A 285 14.44 -8.73 23.54
N SER A 286 15.24 -7.67 23.46
CA SER A 286 14.75 -6.31 23.16
C SER A 286 13.90 -6.25 21.88
N VAL A 287 12.79 -5.50 21.92
CA VAL A 287 11.87 -5.29 20.80
C VAL A 287 12.59 -4.71 19.57
N HIS A 288 13.49 -3.77 19.77
CA HIS A 288 14.29 -3.17 18.69
C HIS A 288 15.11 -4.19 17.90
N PHE A 289 15.84 -5.08 18.60
CA PHE A 289 16.60 -6.12 17.92
C PHE A 289 15.70 -7.18 17.30
N ARG A 290 14.55 -7.48 17.91
CA ARG A 290 13.52 -8.34 17.33
C ARG A 290 13.03 -7.82 15.98
N MET A 291 12.71 -6.53 15.88
CA MET A 291 12.23 -5.92 14.63
C MET A 291 13.34 -5.85 13.57
N ALA A 292 14.56 -5.49 13.96
CA ALA A 292 15.72 -5.50 13.05
C ALA A 292 16.00 -6.91 12.50
N LEU A 293 15.89 -7.93 13.35
CA LEU A 293 16.03 -9.34 12.98
C LEU A 293 14.91 -9.76 12.01
N SER A 294 13.67 -9.37 12.29
CA SER A 294 12.51 -9.66 11.43
C SER A 294 12.65 -9.00 10.05
N LYS A 295 13.09 -7.73 9.98
CA LYS A 295 13.41 -7.05 8.72
C LYS A 295 14.45 -7.81 7.92
N THR A 296 15.56 -8.19 8.55
CA THR A 296 16.64 -8.89 7.86
C THR A 296 16.23 -10.31 7.43
N ARG A 297 15.35 -10.98 8.20
CA ARG A 297 14.71 -12.23 7.79
C ARG A 297 13.87 -12.04 6.52
N GLY A 298 13.09 -10.96 6.43
CA GLY A 298 12.33 -10.61 5.24
C GLY A 298 13.25 -10.38 4.03
N GLU A 299 14.33 -9.60 4.19
CA GLU A 299 15.35 -9.44 3.15
C GLU A 299 15.87 -10.81 2.65
N LEU A 300 16.19 -11.73 3.56
CA LEU A 300 16.64 -13.10 3.19
C LEU A 300 15.59 -13.88 2.41
N LEU A 301 14.31 -13.77 2.79
CA LEU A 301 13.22 -14.43 2.09
C LEU A 301 13.06 -13.86 0.68
N GLY A 302 13.13 -12.55 0.50
CA GLY A 302 13.11 -11.89 -0.81
C GLY A 302 14.26 -12.36 -1.71
N TYR A 303 15.49 -12.37 -1.21
CA TYR A 303 16.64 -12.91 -1.95
C TYR A 303 16.48 -14.40 -2.30
N LYS A 304 15.96 -15.23 -1.38
CA LYS A 304 15.69 -16.65 -1.65
C LYS A 304 14.69 -16.77 -2.79
N ARG A 305 13.60 -16.02 -2.74
CA ARG A 305 12.57 -16.00 -3.78
C ARG A 305 13.13 -15.60 -5.15
N LEU A 306 13.93 -14.54 -5.22
CA LEU A 306 14.57 -14.11 -6.48
C LEU A 306 15.55 -15.16 -7.01
N ARG A 307 16.28 -15.85 -6.12
CA ARG A 307 17.15 -16.96 -6.52
C ARG A 307 16.35 -18.11 -7.12
N ASP A 308 15.26 -18.50 -6.48
CA ASP A 308 14.42 -19.62 -6.91
C ASP A 308 13.69 -19.28 -8.24
N LEU A 309 13.52 -17.99 -8.55
CA LEU A 309 13.04 -17.49 -9.85
C LEU A 309 14.16 -17.29 -10.90
N GLY A 310 15.41 -17.57 -10.58
CA GLY A 310 16.56 -17.35 -11.48
C GLY A 310 16.93 -15.88 -11.73
N MET A 311 16.43 -14.96 -10.90
CA MET A 311 16.59 -13.50 -11.07
C MET A 311 17.83 -12.92 -10.36
N LEU A 312 18.56 -13.71 -9.58
CA LEU A 312 19.82 -13.25 -8.94
C LEU A 312 21.00 -13.41 -9.88
N ARG A 313 21.75 -12.32 -10.08
CA ARG A 313 23.01 -12.34 -10.81
C ARG A 313 24.09 -13.10 -10.02
N GLN A 314 24.86 -13.95 -10.70
CA GLN A 314 25.91 -14.75 -10.07
C GLN A 314 27.09 -13.91 -9.60
N ASN A 315 27.42 -12.77 -10.22
CA ASN A 315 28.44 -11.81 -9.77
C ASN A 315 28.13 -10.40 -10.28
N ALA A 316 28.30 -9.42 -9.41
CA ALA A 316 28.66 -8.07 -9.85
C ALA A 316 30.19 -8.08 -10.03
N ALA A 317 30.68 -8.61 -11.15
CA ALA A 317 32.06 -8.45 -11.56
C ALA A 317 32.05 -7.73 -12.91
N GLN A 318 32.22 -6.45 -12.86
CA GLN A 318 33.10 -5.52 -13.58
C GLN A 318 32.61 -4.12 -13.47
#